data_dbd1e8050ba164982190b709b326ddd5
#
_entry.id   dbd1e8050ba164982190b709b326ddd5
#
_cell.length_a   1.000
_cell.length_b   1.000
_cell.length_c   1.000
_cell.angle_alpha   90.00
_cell.angle_beta   90.00
_cell.angle_gamma   90.00
#
_symmetry.space_group_name_H-M   'P 1'
#
loop_
_entity.id
_entity.type
_entity.pdbx_description
1 polymer ?
#
loop_
_entity_poly.entity_id
_entity_poly.type
_entity_poly.pdbx_seq_one_letter_code
_entity_poly.pdbx_strand_id
1 'polypeptide(L)'
;MITHRFWTFWNKIPFAIRVLWLMCALALPIWASLDDTAWDMKVYDHALISLDKGHDPYRDATDIQKEHHKELAAKGQLANDQTPPYSYVYAPITLPLLKALGHLPRTLLIILYWTAYFIGAFAAVAVCATFAKGSEYPGVLVLAAVAVFFPGLLSNGVILSGNIAYILYGAIFATAWLGWRRDRWIPFYAVILFATCVKAPLLSLILIAPLSSRKNWLPTFGVIAAALGLYALQPIFMPSLFHHYLEAVELQFSFNHDFGCSPAGLFSNILYKRGIPYSPGCYFVYAAYALPVFAALLYGSKLYQRGRITLQEWGPILFVGVLLLNPRIMEYDAASITLPLALIAWRAARAARRTGLVYMLQAIAFVIMNAFAIYDWMIRKAMDGPLILVAFFVGYWVLVKEAKPARDERILQSHSRALASA
;
A
#
# COMPACT_ATOMS: atom_id res chain seq x y z
N MET A 1 10.74 7.97 -23.45
CA MET A 1 10.34 9.34 -23.04
C MET A 1 10.54 9.62 -21.56
N ILE A 2 10.27 8.70 -20.63
CA ILE A 2 10.57 8.86 -19.19
C ILE A 2 12.09 8.89 -18.94
N THR A 3 12.83 7.97 -19.55
CA THR A 3 14.29 7.94 -19.46
C THR A 3 14.89 9.29 -19.86
N HIS A 4 14.41 9.91 -20.95
CA HIS A 4 14.92 11.20 -21.38
C HIS A 4 14.59 12.33 -20.38
N ARG A 5 13.38 12.37 -19.82
CA ARG A 5 13.01 13.37 -18.80
C ARG A 5 13.72 13.14 -17.47
N PHE A 6 13.89 11.90 -17.06
CA PHE A 6 14.68 11.53 -15.87
C PHE A 6 16.14 11.95 -16.07
N TRP A 7 16.77 11.62 -17.20
CA TRP A 7 18.14 12.02 -17.49
C TRP A 7 18.30 13.53 -17.61
N THR A 8 17.32 14.23 -18.16
CA THR A 8 17.34 15.71 -18.23
C THR A 8 17.23 16.33 -16.84
N PHE A 9 16.39 15.77 -15.96
CA PHE A 9 16.30 16.20 -14.55
C PHE A 9 17.57 15.81 -13.78
N TRP A 10 18.01 14.57 -13.88
CA TRP A 10 19.22 14.05 -13.26
C TRP A 10 20.46 14.87 -13.60
N ASN A 11 20.59 15.24 -14.86
CA ASN A 11 21.72 16.06 -15.33
C ASN A 11 21.68 17.52 -14.82
N LYS A 12 20.53 18.02 -14.38
CA LYS A 12 20.40 19.32 -13.74
C LYS A 12 20.83 19.33 -12.27
N ILE A 13 20.92 18.16 -11.65
CA ILE A 13 21.38 18.03 -10.27
C ILE A 13 22.92 18.16 -10.24
N PRO A 14 23.49 18.97 -9.33
CA PRO A 14 24.93 19.07 -9.16
C PRO A 14 25.59 17.70 -9.01
N PHE A 15 26.76 17.53 -9.62
CA PHE A 15 27.48 16.24 -9.65
C PHE A 15 27.67 15.66 -8.24
N ALA A 16 28.10 16.49 -7.29
CA ALA A 16 28.30 16.07 -5.89
C ALA A 16 27.05 15.50 -5.24
N ILE A 17 25.87 16.09 -5.51
CA ILE A 17 24.58 15.62 -4.97
C ILE A 17 24.22 14.26 -5.63
N ARG A 18 24.48 14.10 -6.93
CA ARG A 18 24.27 12.82 -7.62
C ARG A 18 25.13 11.69 -7.04
N VAL A 19 26.41 12.01 -6.79
CA VAL A 19 27.35 11.06 -6.17
C VAL A 19 26.89 10.70 -4.75
N LEU A 20 26.54 11.71 -3.94
CA LEU A 20 26.02 11.47 -2.59
C LEU A 20 24.78 10.59 -2.61
N TRP A 21 23.86 10.87 -3.54
CA TRP A 21 22.62 10.08 -3.69
C TRP A 21 22.91 8.63 -4.09
N LEU A 22 23.82 8.41 -5.03
CA LEU A 22 24.26 7.06 -5.42
C LEU A 22 24.94 6.34 -4.27
N MET A 23 25.80 7.02 -3.53
CA MET A 23 26.46 6.45 -2.35
C MET A 23 25.45 6.07 -1.27
N CYS A 24 24.47 6.93 -0.98
CA CYS A 24 23.38 6.58 -0.07
C CYS A 24 22.55 5.39 -0.58
N ALA A 25 22.21 5.37 -1.86
CA ALA A 25 21.45 4.27 -2.46
C ALA A 25 22.18 2.93 -2.42
N LEU A 26 23.52 2.93 -2.53
CA LEU A 26 24.35 1.73 -2.39
C LEU A 26 24.58 1.35 -0.91
N ALA A 27 24.72 2.34 -0.04
CA ALA A 27 24.94 2.11 1.39
C ALA A 27 23.69 1.62 2.12
N LEU A 28 22.50 2.06 1.71
CA LEU A 28 21.23 1.70 2.34
C LEU A 28 20.99 0.18 2.42
N PRO A 29 21.13 -0.62 1.35
CA PRO A 29 20.97 -2.06 1.43
C PRO A 29 21.98 -2.72 2.38
N ILE A 30 23.23 -2.23 2.38
CA ILE A 30 24.28 -2.75 3.27
C ILE A 30 23.96 -2.40 4.72
N TRP A 31 23.62 -1.13 4.99
CA TRP A 31 23.26 -0.69 6.34
C TRP A 31 22.03 -1.45 6.85
N ALA A 32 20.97 -1.58 6.05
CA ALA A 32 19.78 -2.31 6.41
C ALA A 32 20.04 -3.80 6.67
N SER A 33 21.03 -4.40 5.96
CA SER A 33 21.43 -5.80 6.20
C SER A 33 22.19 -6.00 7.52
N LEU A 34 22.74 -4.94 8.08
CA LEU A 34 23.44 -4.94 9.38
C LEU A 34 22.50 -4.54 10.54
N ASP A 35 21.33 -3.99 10.23
CA ASP A 35 20.36 -3.54 11.23
C ASP A 35 19.49 -4.72 11.70
N ASP A 36 19.50 -4.97 13.00
CA ASP A 36 18.71 -6.02 13.64
C ASP A 36 17.23 -5.59 13.88
N THR A 37 16.83 -4.41 13.47
CA THR A 37 15.48 -3.88 13.65
C THR A 37 14.46 -4.38 12.63
N ALA A 38 14.87 -5.08 11.58
CA ALA A 38 14.02 -5.59 10.51
C ALA A 38 13.13 -6.77 10.99
N TRP A 39 12.09 -6.47 11.76
CA TRP A 39 11.22 -7.48 12.39
C TRP A 39 10.52 -8.40 11.40
N ASP A 40 10.12 -7.90 10.22
CA ASP A 40 9.50 -8.74 9.18
C ASP A 40 10.52 -9.74 8.57
N MET A 41 11.80 -9.36 8.50
CA MET A 41 12.87 -10.30 8.11
C MET A 41 13.01 -11.44 9.13
N LYS A 42 12.84 -11.17 10.42
CA LYS A 42 12.88 -12.19 11.48
C LYS A 42 11.77 -13.23 11.32
N VAL A 43 10.60 -12.83 10.81
CA VAL A 43 9.51 -13.76 10.47
C VAL A 43 9.95 -14.77 9.40
N TYR A 44 10.62 -14.31 8.34
CA TYR A 44 11.09 -15.18 7.27
C TYR A 44 12.23 -16.07 7.72
N ASP A 45 13.20 -15.53 8.47
CA ASP A 45 14.30 -16.27 9.06
C ASP A 45 13.82 -17.38 9.98
N HIS A 46 12.87 -17.07 10.88
CA HIS A 46 12.30 -18.05 11.80
C HIS A 46 11.58 -19.18 11.03
N ALA A 47 10.79 -18.81 10.03
CA ALA A 47 10.11 -19.80 9.19
C ALA A 47 11.10 -20.69 8.42
N LEU A 48 12.21 -20.15 7.90
CA LEU A 48 13.28 -20.93 7.27
C LEU A 48 13.93 -21.89 8.25
N ILE A 49 14.29 -21.44 9.45
CA ILE A 49 14.87 -22.28 10.49
C ILE A 49 13.93 -23.43 10.88
N SER A 50 12.61 -23.17 11.00
CA SER A 50 11.61 -24.19 11.27
C SER A 50 11.52 -25.21 10.15
N LEU A 51 11.50 -24.76 8.88
CA LEU A 51 11.47 -25.63 7.71
C LEU A 51 12.73 -26.51 7.59
N ASP A 52 13.90 -25.97 7.88
CA ASP A 52 15.19 -26.71 7.83
C ASP A 52 15.23 -27.82 8.92
N LYS A 53 14.60 -27.59 10.05
CA LYS A 53 14.43 -28.58 11.12
C LYS A 53 13.29 -29.58 10.87
N GLY A 54 12.54 -29.42 9.78
CA GLY A 54 11.36 -30.22 9.49
C GLY A 54 10.15 -29.90 10.37
N HIS A 55 10.16 -28.75 11.05
CA HIS A 55 9.07 -28.25 11.87
C HIS A 55 8.06 -27.46 11.05
N ASP A 56 6.87 -27.26 11.62
CA ASP A 56 5.81 -26.44 11.03
C ASP A 56 6.04 -24.96 11.35
N PRO A 57 6.32 -24.10 10.35
CA PRO A 57 6.65 -22.69 10.57
C PRO A 57 5.48 -21.86 11.11
N TYR A 58 4.25 -22.35 11.02
CA TYR A 58 3.07 -21.68 11.58
C TYR A 58 2.92 -21.98 13.05
N ARG A 59 3.12 -23.23 13.44
CA ARG A 59 2.77 -23.72 14.76
C ARG A 59 3.71 -23.21 15.85
N ASP A 60 5.03 -23.32 15.64
CA ASP A 60 6.04 -23.00 16.65
C ASP A 60 5.84 -21.62 17.26
N ALA A 61 5.77 -20.57 16.42
CA ALA A 61 5.59 -19.20 16.88
C ALA A 61 4.17 -18.94 17.43
N THR A 62 3.15 -19.55 16.81
CA THR A 62 1.75 -19.39 17.22
C THR A 62 1.50 -19.96 18.62
N ASP A 63 2.07 -21.12 18.93
CA ASP A 63 1.93 -21.75 20.25
C ASP A 63 2.61 -20.90 21.34
N ILE A 64 3.79 -20.34 21.08
CA ILE A 64 4.47 -19.43 22.01
C ILE A 64 3.63 -18.17 22.26
N GLN A 65 3.07 -17.58 21.21
CA GLN A 65 2.22 -16.38 21.34
C GLN A 65 0.92 -16.67 22.08
N LYS A 66 0.26 -17.82 21.81
CA LYS A 66 -0.93 -18.23 22.55
C LYS A 66 -0.66 -18.39 24.04
N GLU A 67 0.48 -18.97 24.43
CA GLU A 67 0.85 -19.14 25.83
C GLU A 67 1.11 -17.79 26.51
N HIS A 68 1.87 -16.91 25.85
CA HIS A 68 2.10 -15.55 26.35
C HIS A 68 0.78 -14.77 26.56
N HIS A 69 -0.16 -14.89 25.64
CA HIS A 69 -1.47 -14.23 25.76
C HIS A 69 -2.29 -14.79 26.93
N LYS A 70 -2.22 -16.12 27.21
CA LYS A 70 -2.84 -16.70 28.39
C LYS A 70 -2.24 -16.16 29.68
N GLU A 71 -0.92 -16.00 29.73
CA GLU A 71 -0.24 -15.41 30.88
C GLU A 71 -0.67 -13.95 31.12
N LEU A 72 -0.78 -13.15 30.09
CA LEU A 72 -1.26 -11.77 30.17
C LEU A 72 -2.70 -11.71 30.65
N ALA A 73 -3.57 -12.57 30.11
CA ALA A 73 -4.98 -12.67 30.53
C ALA A 73 -5.11 -13.07 31.99
N ALA A 74 -4.28 -14.01 32.46
CA ALA A 74 -4.25 -14.41 33.88
C ALA A 74 -3.83 -13.27 34.82
N LYS A 75 -3.06 -12.30 34.30
CA LYS A 75 -2.67 -11.08 35.03
C LYS A 75 -3.67 -9.93 34.87
N GLY A 76 -4.82 -10.15 34.19
CA GLY A 76 -5.80 -9.12 33.89
C GLY A 76 -5.29 -8.08 32.88
N GLN A 77 -4.24 -8.38 32.12
CA GLN A 77 -3.66 -7.54 31.11
C GLN A 77 -4.22 -7.91 29.74
N LEU A 78 -4.50 -6.89 28.92
CA LEU A 78 -4.88 -7.11 27.53
C LEU A 78 -3.63 -7.51 26.73
N ALA A 79 -3.77 -8.52 25.88
CA ALA A 79 -2.74 -8.89 24.91
C ALA A 79 -2.68 -7.84 23.81
N ASN A 80 -1.81 -6.87 23.96
CA ASN A 80 -1.68 -5.72 23.06
C ASN A 80 -0.40 -5.75 22.21
N ASP A 81 0.43 -6.78 22.39
CA ASP A 81 1.72 -6.87 21.75
C ASP A 81 2.05 -8.30 21.30
N GLN A 82 2.75 -8.42 20.18
CA GLN A 82 3.29 -9.68 19.73
C GLN A 82 4.68 -9.89 20.36
N THR A 83 4.85 -11.04 20.98
CA THR A 83 6.16 -11.46 21.49
C THR A 83 6.91 -12.23 20.40
N PRO A 84 8.19 -11.96 20.16
CA PRO A 84 9.00 -12.82 19.28
C PRO A 84 9.08 -14.26 19.85
N PRO A 85 9.10 -15.28 18.98
CA PRO A 85 9.09 -15.23 17.52
C PRO A 85 7.71 -14.89 16.95
N TYR A 86 7.69 -14.06 15.85
CA TYR A 86 6.45 -13.70 15.19
C TYR A 86 5.95 -14.84 14.29
N SER A 87 4.64 -15.10 14.32
CA SER A 87 4.03 -16.14 13.50
C SER A 87 4.20 -15.84 12.00
N TYR A 88 4.52 -16.90 11.24
CA TYR A 88 4.49 -16.83 9.78
C TYR A 88 3.03 -16.78 9.31
N VAL A 89 2.62 -15.73 8.64
CA VAL A 89 1.22 -15.47 8.24
C VAL A 89 1.00 -15.40 6.73
N TYR A 90 1.94 -15.92 5.99
CA TYR A 90 1.84 -16.05 4.52
C TYR A 90 1.32 -17.45 4.16
N ALA A 91 0.52 -17.52 3.08
CA ALA A 91 -0.16 -18.76 2.70
C ALA A 91 0.82 -19.93 2.42
N PRO A 92 0.46 -21.20 2.71
CA PRO A 92 1.33 -22.38 2.54
C PRO A 92 1.95 -22.52 1.16
N ILE A 93 1.28 -22.06 0.11
CA ILE A 93 1.81 -22.04 -1.26
C ILE A 93 3.13 -21.27 -1.40
N THR A 94 3.47 -20.41 -0.41
CA THR A 94 4.73 -19.66 -0.40
C THR A 94 5.91 -20.46 0.17
N LEU A 95 5.65 -21.51 0.94
CA LEU A 95 6.70 -22.29 1.63
C LEU A 95 7.69 -22.97 0.68
N PRO A 96 7.30 -23.55 -0.48
CA PRO A 96 8.24 -24.11 -1.43
C PRO A 96 9.23 -23.06 -1.96
N LEU A 97 8.74 -21.84 -2.23
CA LEU A 97 9.59 -20.72 -2.65
C LEU A 97 10.54 -20.30 -1.54
N LEU A 98 10.02 -20.15 -0.32
CA LEU A 98 10.83 -19.79 0.84
C LEU A 98 11.94 -20.82 1.08
N LYS A 99 11.60 -22.11 1.02
CA LYS A 99 12.58 -23.21 1.16
C LYS A 99 13.62 -23.18 0.04
N ALA A 100 13.23 -22.93 -1.21
CA ALA A 100 14.16 -22.80 -2.32
C ALA A 100 15.12 -21.62 -2.13
N LEU A 101 14.67 -20.50 -1.61
CA LEU A 101 15.50 -19.35 -1.28
C LEU A 101 16.46 -19.64 -0.11
N GLY A 102 16.06 -20.47 0.85
CA GLY A 102 16.90 -20.92 1.97
C GLY A 102 18.15 -21.70 1.57
N HIS A 103 18.20 -22.28 0.35
CA HIS A 103 19.42 -22.90 -0.19
C HIS A 103 20.52 -21.91 -0.58
N LEU A 104 20.20 -20.61 -0.67
CA LEU A 104 21.21 -19.59 -0.92
C LEU A 104 22.02 -19.30 0.35
N PRO A 105 23.32 -18.96 0.23
CA PRO A 105 24.10 -18.46 1.34
C PRO A 105 23.38 -17.29 2.02
N ARG A 106 23.22 -17.33 3.35
CA ARG A 106 22.41 -16.36 4.12
C ARG A 106 22.76 -14.91 3.79
N THR A 107 24.04 -14.59 3.75
CA THR A 107 24.50 -13.23 3.41
C THR A 107 24.04 -12.80 2.03
N LEU A 108 24.12 -13.70 1.05
CA LEU A 108 23.67 -13.43 -0.32
C LEU A 108 22.14 -13.21 -0.35
N LEU A 109 21.37 -14.04 0.34
CA LEU A 109 19.92 -13.91 0.44
C LEU A 109 19.52 -12.56 1.03
N ILE A 110 20.15 -12.13 2.14
CA ILE A 110 19.90 -10.85 2.79
C ILE A 110 20.22 -9.69 1.84
N ILE A 111 21.37 -9.71 1.16
CA ILE A 111 21.75 -8.66 0.22
C ILE A 111 20.78 -8.59 -0.95
N LEU A 112 20.42 -9.73 -1.55
CA LEU A 112 19.45 -9.79 -2.65
C LEU A 112 18.07 -9.28 -2.22
N TYR A 113 17.63 -9.67 -1.03
CA TYR A 113 16.35 -9.22 -0.48
C TYR A 113 16.31 -7.71 -0.31
N TRP A 114 17.28 -7.11 0.38
CA TRP A 114 17.32 -5.66 0.58
C TRP A 114 17.51 -4.89 -0.73
N THR A 115 18.27 -5.45 -1.67
CA THR A 115 18.40 -4.85 -3.01
C THR A 115 17.04 -4.82 -3.72
N ALA A 116 16.33 -5.95 -3.75
CA ALA A 116 14.99 -6.04 -4.34
C ALA A 116 14.00 -5.12 -3.62
N TYR A 117 14.09 -5.02 -2.31
CA TYR A 117 13.27 -4.15 -1.46
C TYR A 117 13.41 -2.67 -1.85
N PHE A 118 14.63 -2.15 -1.91
CA PHE A 118 14.85 -0.75 -2.28
C PHE A 118 14.55 -0.48 -3.76
N ILE A 119 14.83 -1.44 -4.65
CA ILE A 119 14.40 -1.35 -6.07
C ILE A 119 12.87 -1.27 -6.14
N GLY A 120 12.14 -2.08 -5.38
CA GLY A 120 10.69 -2.05 -5.32
C GLY A 120 10.16 -0.71 -4.82
N ALA A 121 10.67 -0.24 -3.69
CA ALA A 121 10.31 1.07 -3.14
C ALA A 121 10.57 2.21 -4.13
N PHE A 122 11.75 2.21 -4.76
CA PHE A 122 12.09 3.20 -5.78
C PHE A 122 11.19 3.11 -7.01
N ALA A 123 10.88 1.91 -7.49
CA ALA A 123 9.98 1.71 -8.64
C ALA A 123 8.57 2.25 -8.35
N ALA A 124 8.03 2.01 -7.15
CA ALA A 124 6.74 2.55 -6.73
C ALA A 124 6.74 4.09 -6.73
N VAL A 125 7.78 4.70 -6.15
CA VAL A 125 7.95 6.16 -6.15
C VAL A 125 8.09 6.70 -7.57
N ALA A 126 8.92 6.07 -8.41
CA ALA A 126 9.15 6.51 -9.79
C ALA A 126 7.87 6.47 -10.64
N VAL A 127 7.06 5.42 -10.51
CA VAL A 127 5.76 5.33 -11.18
C VAL A 127 4.82 6.44 -10.71
N CYS A 128 4.69 6.61 -9.40
CA CYS A 128 3.84 7.66 -8.83
C CYS A 128 4.29 9.07 -9.25
N ALA A 129 5.59 9.31 -9.36
CA ALA A 129 6.14 10.59 -9.84
C ALA A 129 5.73 10.90 -11.29
N THR A 130 5.39 9.90 -12.10
CA THR A 130 4.92 10.14 -13.49
C THR A 130 3.57 10.85 -13.57
N PHE A 131 2.79 10.82 -12.48
CA PHE A 131 1.51 11.51 -12.41
C PHE A 131 1.64 13.01 -12.14
N ALA A 132 2.81 13.48 -11.67
CA ALA A 132 3.06 14.90 -11.42
C ALA A 132 3.31 15.65 -12.74
N LYS A 133 2.77 16.86 -12.85
CA LYS A 133 3.13 17.84 -13.89
C LYS A 133 4.41 18.57 -13.45
N GLY A 134 5.21 19.07 -14.39
CA GLY A 134 6.48 19.71 -14.08
C GLY A 134 6.38 20.86 -13.07
N SER A 135 5.30 21.63 -13.11
CA SER A 135 5.02 22.73 -12.16
C SER A 135 4.60 22.27 -10.76
N GLU A 136 4.26 20.99 -10.60
CA GLU A 136 3.83 20.45 -9.31
C GLU A 136 5.00 19.87 -8.49
N TYR A 137 6.12 19.52 -9.13
CA TYR A 137 7.25 18.84 -8.48
C TYR A 137 7.76 19.52 -7.20
N PRO A 138 7.99 20.84 -7.15
CA PRO A 138 8.54 21.45 -5.94
C PRO A 138 7.62 21.28 -4.74
N GLY A 139 6.32 21.55 -4.90
CA GLY A 139 5.34 21.42 -3.83
C GLY A 139 5.15 19.96 -3.40
N VAL A 140 5.06 19.03 -4.37
CA VAL A 140 4.90 17.60 -4.10
C VAL A 140 6.12 17.02 -3.39
N LEU A 141 7.34 17.43 -3.75
CA LEU A 141 8.56 16.96 -3.08
C LEU A 141 8.62 17.42 -1.62
N VAL A 142 8.25 18.68 -1.34
CA VAL A 142 8.17 19.17 0.05
C VAL A 142 7.14 18.38 0.84
N LEU A 143 5.94 18.15 0.28
CA LEU A 143 4.89 17.38 0.92
C LEU A 143 5.30 15.92 1.15
N ALA A 144 5.93 15.30 0.17
CA ALA A 144 6.43 13.94 0.28
C ALA A 144 7.56 13.83 1.32
N ALA A 145 8.49 14.81 1.36
CA ALA A 145 9.55 14.83 2.34
C ALA A 145 9.01 14.94 3.77
N VAL A 146 8.00 15.81 4.00
CA VAL A 146 7.33 15.90 5.30
C VAL A 146 6.65 14.58 5.65
N ALA A 147 5.98 13.93 4.71
CA ALA A 147 5.32 12.65 4.92
C ALA A 147 6.30 11.50 5.24
N VAL A 148 7.52 11.51 4.69
CA VAL A 148 8.59 10.54 5.01
C VAL A 148 9.01 10.65 6.48
N PHE A 149 9.10 11.87 7.01
CA PHE A 149 9.48 12.12 8.39
C PHE A 149 8.29 12.15 9.37
N PHE A 150 7.10 11.91 8.86
CA PHE A 150 5.88 11.95 9.65
C PHE A 150 5.72 10.63 10.41
N PRO A 151 5.75 10.61 11.76
CA PRO A 151 5.47 9.38 12.48
C PRO A 151 3.98 9.00 12.26
N GLY A 152 3.74 7.84 11.69
CA GLY A 152 2.41 7.37 11.36
C GLY A 152 2.36 6.84 9.94
N LEU A 153 2.18 7.71 8.94
CA LEU A 153 2.08 7.30 7.55
C LEU A 153 3.39 6.71 6.99
N LEU A 154 4.55 7.25 7.43
CA LEU A 154 5.88 6.87 6.96
C LEU A 154 6.92 7.00 8.08
N SER A 155 6.78 6.23 9.14
CA SER A 155 7.82 6.20 10.17
C SER A 155 9.10 5.54 9.64
N ASN A 156 10.28 5.97 10.14
CA ASN A 156 11.55 5.35 9.79
C ASN A 156 11.57 3.84 10.05
N GLY A 157 10.90 3.37 11.11
CA GLY A 157 10.76 1.96 11.42
C GLY A 157 10.04 1.16 10.34
N VAL A 158 9.09 1.76 9.63
CA VAL A 158 8.35 1.09 8.55
C VAL A 158 9.23 0.87 7.32
N ILE A 159 10.07 1.85 6.96
CA ILE A 159 11.00 1.73 5.82
C ILE A 159 12.02 0.62 6.04
N LEU A 160 12.41 0.36 7.29
CA LEU A 160 13.38 -0.67 7.66
C LEU A 160 12.74 -1.94 8.20
N SER A 161 11.42 -2.08 8.14
CA SER A 161 10.71 -3.28 8.62
C SER A 161 11.13 -4.56 7.89
N GLY A 162 11.63 -4.44 6.65
CA GLY A 162 11.90 -5.57 5.79
C GLY A 162 10.65 -6.26 5.27
N ASN A 163 9.48 -5.59 5.24
CA ASN A 163 8.26 -6.20 4.75
C ASN A 163 8.27 -6.34 3.23
N ILE A 164 7.96 -7.54 2.74
CA ILE A 164 7.93 -7.87 1.30
C ILE A 164 6.96 -6.98 0.49
N ALA A 165 6.05 -6.27 1.15
CA ALA A 165 5.12 -5.35 0.49
C ALA A 165 5.81 -4.34 -0.42
N TYR A 166 6.97 -3.80 -0.04
CA TYR A 166 7.70 -2.85 -0.88
C TYR A 166 8.13 -3.43 -2.22
N ILE A 167 8.59 -4.70 -2.22
CA ILE A 167 8.92 -5.43 -3.45
C ILE A 167 7.66 -5.61 -4.30
N LEU A 168 6.57 -6.05 -3.67
CA LEU A 168 5.31 -6.36 -4.36
C LEU A 168 4.65 -5.10 -4.92
N TYR A 169 4.56 -4.01 -4.16
CA TYR A 169 4.02 -2.74 -4.65
C TYR A 169 4.85 -2.17 -5.80
N GLY A 170 6.19 -2.24 -5.70
CA GLY A 170 7.07 -1.81 -6.77
C GLY A 170 6.82 -2.57 -8.06
N ALA A 171 6.73 -3.89 -7.99
CA ALA A 171 6.46 -4.76 -9.14
C ALA A 171 5.06 -4.51 -9.72
N ILE A 172 4.03 -4.39 -8.87
CA ILE A 172 2.65 -4.11 -9.28
C ILE A 172 2.57 -2.76 -10.00
N PHE A 173 3.13 -1.69 -9.43
CA PHE A 173 3.06 -0.36 -10.01
C PHE A 173 3.87 -0.26 -11.30
N ALA A 174 5.08 -0.87 -11.35
CA ALA A 174 5.87 -0.90 -12.57
C ALA A 174 5.16 -1.63 -13.72
N THR A 175 4.52 -2.76 -13.42
CA THR A 175 3.77 -3.52 -14.43
C THR A 175 2.44 -2.86 -14.83
N ALA A 176 1.75 -2.19 -13.90
CA ALA A 176 0.61 -1.34 -14.23
C ALA A 176 1.02 -0.18 -15.17
N TRP A 177 2.14 0.47 -14.87
CA TRP A 177 2.69 1.50 -15.74
C TRP A 177 3.02 0.98 -17.15
N LEU A 178 3.57 -0.24 -17.25
CA LEU A 178 3.79 -0.91 -18.53
C LEU A 178 2.46 -1.16 -19.27
N GLY A 179 1.42 -1.56 -18.54
CA GLY A 179 0.06 -1.73 -19.05
C GLY A 179 -0.47 -0.45 -19.68
N TRP A 180 -0.35 0.72 -19.00
CA TRP A 180 -0.78 2.01 -19.55
C TRP A 180 0.05 2.47 -20.74
N ARG A 181 1.34 2.19 -20.76
CA ARG A 181 2.24 2.67 -21.81
C ARG A 181 2.21 1.84 -23.07
N ARG A 182 2.10 0.52 -22.94
CA ARG A 182 2.21 -0.44 -24.04
C ARG A 182 0.95 -1.24 -24.29
N ASP A 183 -0.11 -0.99 -23.53
CA ASP A 183 -1.34 -1.76 -23.54
C ASP A 183 -1.12 -3.28 -23.26
N ARG A 184 -0.06 -3.62 -22.51
CA ARG A 184 0.34 -4.98 -22.17
C ARG A 184 0.10 -5.23 -20.69
N TRP A 185 -1.05 -5.84 -20.38
CA TRP A 185 -1.48 -6.09 -18.99
C TRP A 185 -1.12 -7.48 -18.46
N ILE A 186 -0.63 -8.40 -19.31
CA ILE A 186 -0.26 -9.77 -18.89
C ILE A 186 0.78 -9.76 -17.74
N PRO A 187 1.88 -8.98 -17.81
CA PRO A 187 2.83 -8.92 -16.69
C PRO A 187 2.21 -8.42 -15.39
N PHE A 188 1.27 -7.47 -15.48
CA PHE A 188 0.54 -6.97 -14.32
C PHE A 188 -0.31 -8.07 -13.67
N TYR A 189 -1.07 -8.83 -14.45
CA TYR A 189 -1.88 -9.93 -13.94
C TYR A 189 -1.02 -11.05 -13.33
N ALA A 190 0.11 -11.39 -13.95
CA ALA A 190 1.04 -12.37 -13.40
C ALA A 190 1.59 -11.93 -12.05
N VAL A 191 2.01 -10.66 -11.93
CA VAL A 191 2.51 -10.10 -10.67
C VAL A 191 1.42 -10.03 -9.61
N ILE A 192 0.20 -9.62 -9.95
CA ILE A 192 -0.94 -9.61 -9.02
C ILE A 192 -1.24 -11.03 -8.50
N LEU A 193 -1.29 -12.02 -9.38
CA LEU A 193 -1.53 -13.39 -8.96
C LEU A 193 -0.45 -13.89 -7.98
N PHE A 194 0.82 -13.65 -8.31
CA PHE A 194 1.94 -13.97 -7.42
C PHE A 194 1.84 -13.20 -6.08
N ALA A 195 1.61 -11.89 -6.14
CA ALA A 195 1.51 -11.04 -4.96
C ALA A 195 0.35 -11.46 -4.05
N THR A 196 -0.77 -11.90 -4.63
CA THR A 196 -1.92 -12.41 -3.88
C THR A 196 -1.60 -13.73 -3.17
N CYS A 197 -0.83 -14.63 -3.80
CA CYS A 197 -0.37 -15.85 -3.14
C CYS A 197 0.51 -15.55 -1.92
N VAL A 198 1.30 -14.48 -1.97
CA VAL A 198 2.13 -14.04 -0.84
C VAL A 198 1.30 -13.27 0.18
N LYS A 199 0.49 -12.32 -0.27
CA LYS A 199 -0.26 -11.38 0.58
C LYS A 199 -1.65 -11.15 0.00
N ALA A 200 -2.63 -11.94 0.43
CA ALA A 200 -3.99 -11.96 -0.12
C ALA A 200 -4.66 -10.57 -0.27
N PRO A 201 -4.50 -9.62 0.68
CA PRO A 201 -5.09 -8.28 0.56
C PRO A 201 -4.65 -7.49 -0.67
N LEU A 202 -3.51 -7.80 -1.28
CA LEU A 202 -3.02 -7.14 -2.51
C LEU A 202 -3.89 -7.45 -3.74
N LEU A 203 -4.81 -8.41 -3.65
CA LEU A 203 -5.76 -8.68 -4.72
C LEU A 203 -6.61 -7.45 -5.06
N SER A 204 -6.88 -6.55 -4.12
CA SER A 204 -7.62 -5.30 -4.39
C SER A 204 -6.98 -4.46 -5.50
N LEU A 205 -5.66 -4.49 -5.62
CA LEU A 205 -4.90 -3.74 -6.63
C LEU A 205 -5.15 -4.22 -8.06
N ILE A 206 -5.75 -5.40 -8.26
CA ILE A 206 -6.12 -5.90 -9.60
C ILE A 206 -7.07 -4.93 -10.31
N LEU A 207 -7.87 -4.17 -9.54
CA LEU A 207 -8.82 -3.20 -10.07
C LEU A 207 -8.15 -2.04 -10.84
N ILE A 208 -6.84 -1.84 -10.70
CA ILE A 208 -6.10 -0.86 -11.50
C ILE A 208 -6.31 -1.09 -13.00
N ALA A 209 -6.28 -2.33 -13.45
CA ALA A 209 -6.40 -2.67 -14.87
C ALA A 209 -7.82 -2.40 -15.43
N PRO A 210 -8.93 -2.94 -14.88
CA PRO A 210 -10.27 -2.72 -15.42
C PRO A 210 -10.77 -1.28 -15.23
N LEU A 211 -10.33 -0.59 -14.18
CA LEU A 211 -10.65 0.82 -13.98
C LEU A 211 -9.88 1.75 -14.95
N SER A 212 -8.81 1.23 -15.57
CA SER A 212 -8.07 1.92 -16.62
C SER A 212 -8.63 1.65 -18.03
N SER A 213 -9.14 0.43 -18.28
CA SER A 213 -9.72 0.06 -19.59
C SER A 213 -10.75 -1.05 -19.45
N ARG A 214 -11.91 -0.87 -20.09
CA ARG A 214 -13.04 -1.83 -20.03
C ARG A 214 -12.68 -3.23 -20.51
N LYS A 215 -11.79 -3.36 -21.50
CA LYS A 215 -11.36 -4.67 -22.03
C LYS A 215 -10.67 -5.54 -20.97
N ASN A 216 -10.20 -4.95 -19.87
CA ASN A 216 -9.49 -5.64 -18.82
C ASN A 216 -10.42 -6.31 -17.78
N TRP A 217 -11.75 -6.14 -17.84
CA TRP A 217 -12.65 -6.78 -16.89
C TRP A 217 -12.61 -8.30 -16.97
N LEU A 218 -12.66 -8.87 -18.19
CA LEU A 218 -12.64 -10.32 -18.37
C LEU A 218 -11.34 -10.97 -17.86
N PRO A 219 -10.13 -10.49 -18.23
CA PRO A 219 -8.91 -10.99 -17.64
C PRO A 219 -8.84 -10.82 -16.12
N THR A 220 -9.37 -9.71 -15.57
CA THR A 220 -9.44 -9.47 -14.13
C THR A 220 -10.25 -10.56 -13.42
N PHE A 221 -11.45 -10.90 -13.91
CA PHE A 221 -12.24 -12.00 -13.35
C PHE A 221 -11.52 -13.34 -13.45
N GLY A 222 -10.82 -13.60 -14.55
CA GLY A 222 -10.01 -14.80 -14.72
C GLY A 222 -8.91 -14.93 -13.67
N VAL A 223 -8.19 -13.84 -13.38
CA VAL A 223 -7.14 -13.84 -12.35
C VAL A 223 -7.72 -13.93 -10.94
N ILE A 224 -8.86 -13.28 -10.65
CA ILE A 224 -9.56 -13.45 -9.38
C ILE A 224 -9.96 -14.92 -9.18
N ALA A 225 -10.55 -15.54 -10.19
CA ALA A 225 -10.94 -16.96 -10.13
C ALA A 225 -9.71 -17.87 -9.94
N ALA A 226 -8.59 -17.59 -10.63
CA ALA A 226 -7.33 -18.31 -10.45
C ALA A 226 -6.77 -18.15 -9.03
N ALA A 227 -6.77 -16.94 -8.48
CA ALA A 227 -6.33 -16.69 -7.11
C ALA A 227 -7.18 -17.44 -6.09
N LEU A 228 -8.51 -17.36 -6.20
CA LEU A 228 -9.44 -18.10 -5.33
C LEU A 228 -9.26 -19.61 -5.47
N GLY A 229 -9.05 -20.10 -6.70
CA GLY A 229 -8.76 -21.52 -6.98
C GLY A 229 -7.47 -21.98 -6.29
N LEU A 230 -6.39 -21.20 -6.38
CA LEU A 230 -5.13 -21.50 -5.70
C LEU A 230 -5.28 -21.54 -4.18
N TYR A 231 -6.09 -20.64 -3.60
CA TYR A 231 -6.40 -20.70 -2.16
C TYR A 231 -7.25 -21.91 -1.80
N ALA A 232 -8.28 -22.25 -2.61
CA ALA A 232 -9.16 -23.39 -2.38
C ALA A 232 -8.46 -24.76 -2.55
N LEU A 233 -7.38 -24.82 -3.31
CA LEU A 233 -6.58 -26.03 -3.49
C LEU A 233 -5.65 -26.32 -2.30
N GLN A 234 -5.25 -25.31 -1.52
CA GLN A 234 -4.31 -25.49 -0.41
C GLN A 234 -4.80 -26.45 0.68
N PRO A 235 -6.06 -26.39 1.17
CA PRO A 235 -6.55 -27.36 2.14
C PRO A 235 -6.61 -28.80 1.59
N ILE A 236 -6.63 -28.97 0.26
CA ILE A 236 -6.63 -30.30 -0.37
C ILE A 236 -5.21 -30.87 -0.42
N PHE A 237 -4.23 -30.04 -0.87
CA PHE A 237 -2.85 -30.51 -1.05
C PHE A 237 -1.97 -30.38 0.18
N MET A 238 -2.30 -29.49 1.11
CA MET A 238 -1.52 -29.14 2.31
C MET A 238 -2.45 -28.97 3.52
N PRO A 239 -3.30 -29.97 3.88
CA PRO A 239 -4.39 -29.78 4.85
C PRO A 239 -3.91 -29.32 6.22
N SER A 240 -2.87 -29.92 6.77
CA SER A 240 -2.32 -29.58 8.09
C SER A 240 -1.71 -28.16 8.09
N LEU A 241 -0.85 -27.86 7.10
CA LEU A 241 -0.21 -26.55 6.98
C LEU A 241 -1.23 -25.43 6.78
N PHE A 242 -2.30 -25.71 5.98
CA PHE A 242 -3.35 -24.74 5.75
C PHE A 242 -4.19 -24.47 7.00
N HIS A 243 -4.46 -25.51 7.80
CA HIS A 243 -5.15 -25.37 9.08
C HIS A 243 -4.33 -24.49 10.05
N HIS A 244 -3.04 -24.79 10.23
CA HIS A 244 -2.15 -24.01 11.10
C HIS A 244 -1.91 -22.58 10.60
N TYR A 245 -1.89 -22.38 9.27
CA TYR A 245 -1.89 -21.06 8.65
C TYR A 245 -3.14 -20.24 9.05
N LEU A 246 -4.34 -20.85 8.98
CA LEU A 246 -5.57 -20.17 9.39
C LEU A 246 -5.56 -19.82 10.88
N GLU A 247 -5.06 -20.71 11.74
CA GLU A 247 -4.89 -20.43 13.17
C GLU A 247 -3.93 -19.26 13.43
N ALA A 248 -2.80 -19.21 12.71
CA ALA A 248 -1.85 -18.12 12.82
C ALA A 248 -2.45 -16.78 12.36
N VAL A 249 -3.21 -16.79 11.26
CA VAL A 249 -3.92 -15.60 10.76
C VAL A 249 -5.02 -15.17 11.73
N GLU A 250 -5.82 -16.11 12.25
CA GLU A 250 -6.88 -15.81 13.21
C GLU A 250 -6.30 -15.22 14.50
N LEU A 251 -5.21 -15.78 15.00
CA LEU A 251 -4.49 -15.25 16.16
C LEU A 251 -4.06 -13.80 15.91
N GLN A 252 -3.46 -13.53 14.76
CA GLN A 252 -3.03 -12.19 14.40
C GLN A 252 -4.20 -11.22 14.28
N PHE A 253 -5.32 -11.61 13.68
CA PHE A 253 -6.51 -10.78 13.59
C PHE A 253 -7.20 -10.57 14.93
N SER A 254 -7.33 -11.62 15.74
CA SER A 254 -8.04 -11.57 17.02
C SER A 254 -7.30 -10.74 18.07
N PHE A 255 -5.97 -10.90 18.14
CA PHE A 255 -5.16 -10.28 19.19
C PHE A 255 -4.58 -8.93 18.79
N ASN A 256 -4.29 -8.72 17.51
CA ASN A 256 -3.78 -7.42 17.04
C ASN A 256 -4.89 -6.45 16.63
N HIS A 257 -6.17 -6.85 16.71
CA HIS A 257 -7.32 -6.05 16.28
C HIS A 257 -7.10 -5.49 14.87
N ASP A 258 -6.65 -6.33 13.94
CA ASP A 258 -5.80 -5.90 12.88
C ASP A 258 -6.56 -5.64 11.58
N PHE A 259 -7.37 -4.58 11.61
CA PHE A 259 -7.72 -3.84 10.40
C PHE A 259 -6.61 -2.83 10.03
N GLY A 260 -5.48 -2.88 10.74
CA GLY A 260 -4.30 -2.03 10.52
C GLY A 260 -4.62 -0.56 10.63
N CYS A 261 -4.07 0.23 9.71
CA CYS A 261 -4.30 1.67 9.58
C CYS A 261 -5.53 2.00 8.74
N SER A 262 -6.43 1.05 8.43
CA SER A 262 -7.66 1.36 7.69
C SER A 262 -8.65 2.18 8.54
N PRO A 263 -9.67 2.83 7.94
CA PRO A 263 -10.72 3.47 8.72
C PRO A 263 -11.45 2.50 9.67
N ALA A 264 -11.59 1.23 9.29
CA ALA A 264 -12.12 0.20 10.18
C ALA A 264 -11.16 -0.13 11.34
N GLY A 265 -9.84 0.03 11.12
CA GLY A 265 -8.82 -0.11 12.14
C GLY A 265 -8.95 0.90 13.28
N LEU A 266 -9.30 2.15 12.98
CA LEU A 266 -9.60 3.14 14.01
C LEU A 266 -10.76 2.68 14.90
N PHE A 267 -11.85 2.20 14.28
CA PHE A 267 -13.01 1.69 15.02
C PHE A 267 -12.66 0.47 15.86
N SER A 268 -11.90 -0.48 15.30
CA SER A 268 -11.41 -1.67 16.00
C SER A 268 -10.58 -1.29 17.24
N ASN A 269 -9.65 -0.33 17.11
CA ASN A 269 -8.82 0.13 18.23
C ASN A 269 -9.63 0.82 19.34
N ILE A 270 -10.67 1.60 18.98
CA ILE A 270 -11.57 2.22 19.96
C ILE A 270 -12.34 1.16 20.75
N LEU A 271 -12.85 0.13 20.08
CA LEU A 271 -13.56 -0.97 20.73
C LEU A 271 -12.65 -1.76 21.66
N TYR A 272 -11.44 -2.08 21.20
CA TYR A 272 -10.44 -2.79 21.98
C TYR A 272 -10.14 -2.09 23.31
N LYS A 273 -9.92 -0.79 23.30
CA LYS A 273 -9.70 0.00 24.52
C LYS A 273 -10.88 -0.04 25.49
N ARG A 274 -12.07 -0.37 25.00
CA ARG A 274 -13.27 -0.58 25.81
C ARG A 274 -13.43 -2.04 26.26
N GLY A 275 -12.39 -2.87 26.08
CA GLY A 275 -12.43 -4.29 26.44
C GLY A 275 -13.21 -5.18 25.49
N ILE A 276 -13.50 -4.69 24.25
CA ILE A 276 -14.16 -5.46 23.20
C ILE A 276 -13.08 -5.87 22.18
N PRO A 277 -12.51 -7.08 22.29
CA PRO A 277 -11.33 -7.47 21.49
C PRO A 277 -11.62 -7.65 20.01
N TYR A 278 -12.84 -8.03 19.67
CA TYR A 278 -13.25 -8.23 18.29
C TYR A 278 -14.73 -7.85 18.10
N SER A 279 -15.05 -7.21 17.01
CA SER A 279 -16.44 -6.90 16.67
C SER A 279 -16.70 -7.03 15.16
N PRO A 280 -17.73 -7.79 14.77
CA PRO A 280 -18.23 -7.80 13.39
C PRO A 280 -18.58 -6.40 12.86
N GLY A 281 -18.83 -5.43 13.75
CA GLY A 281 -19.07 -4.03 13.41
C GLY A 281 -17.96 -3.41 12.57
N CYS A 282 -16.72 -3.89 12.69
CA CYS A 282 -15.61 -3.44 11.86
C CYS A 282 -15.85 -3.71 10.37
N TYR A 283 -16.50 -4.81 10.00
CA TYR A 283 -16.86 -5.10 8.61
C TYR A 283 -17.96 -4.19 8.09
N PHE A 284 -18.90 -3.76 8.94
CA PHE A 284 -19.88 -2.74 8.56
C PHE A 284 -19.21 -1.39 8.32
N VAL A 285 -18.26 -0.99 9.17
CA VAL A 285 -17.47 0.23 8.96
C VAL A 285 -16.67 0.12 7.66
N TYR A 286 -16.04 -1.03 7.40
CA TYR A 286 -15.36 -1.29 6.14
C TYR A 286 -16.30 -1.13 4.95
N ALA A 287 -17.45 -1.80 4.95
CA ALA A 287 -18.43 -1.70 3.86
C ALA A 287 -18.94 -0.27 3.68
N ALA A 288 -19.18 0.46 4.77
CA ALA A 288 -19.68 1.82 4.75
C ALA A 288 -18.76 2.81 4.01
N TYR A 289 -17.43 2.61 4.05
CA TYR A 289 -16.53 3.46 3.28
C TYR A 289 -16.09 2.82 1.95
N ALA A 290 -15.94 1.49 1.89
CA ALA A 290 -15.46 0.81 0.69
C ALA A 290 -16.46 0.91 -0.48
N LEU A 291 -17.76 0.81 -0.21
CA LEU A 291 -18.80 0.96 -1.23
C LEU A 291 -18.80 2.36 -1.88
N PRO A 292 -18.81 3.48 -1.14
CA PRO A 292 -18.66 4.82 -1.74
C PRO A 292 -17.33 5.00 -2.50
N VAL A 293 -16.21 4.49 -1.97
CA VAL A 293 -14.92 4.53 -2.66
C VAL A 293 -14.99 3.78 -3.98
N PHE A 294 -15.54 2.57 -3.99
CA PHE A 294 -15.69 1.79 -5.22
C PHE A 294 -16.62 2.46 -6.24
N ALA A 295 -17.74 3.03 -5.80
CA ALA A 295 -18.63 3.79 -6.66
C ALA A 295 -17.93 5.01 -7.27
N ALA A 296 -17.16 5.75 -6.47
CA ALA A 296 -16.34 6.88 -6.94
C ALA A 296 -15.30 6.44 -7.98
N LEU A 297 -14.63 5.30 -7.74
CA LEU A 297 -13.67 4.73 -8.68
C LEU A 297 -14.32 4.33 -10.00
N LEU A 298 -15.50 3.70 -9.97
CA LEU A 298 -16.24 3.35 -11.18
C LEU A 298 -16.64 4.59 -11.99
N TYR A 299 -17.08 5.66 -11.33
CA TYR A 299 -17.42 6.90 -12.01
C TYR A 299 -16.18 7.60 -12.56
N GLY A 300 -15.11 7.72 -11.77
CA GLY A 300 -13.82 8.27 -12.23
C GLY A 300 -13.24 7.51 -13.43
N SER A 301 -13.35 6.16 -13.40
CA SER A 301 -13.00 5.31 -14.54
C SER A 301 -13.78 5.66 -15.80
N LYS A 302 -15.10 5.91 -15.68
CA LYS A 302 -15.92 6.37 -16.83
C LYS A 302 -15.44 7.72 -17.38
N LEU A 303 -15.08 8.66 -16.50
CA LEU A 303 -14.53 9.95 -16.91
C LEU A 303 -13.18 9.78 -17.64
N TYR A 304 -12.30 8.93 -17.11
CA TYR A 304 -11.00 8.63 -17.71
C TYR A 304 -11.15 7.98 -19.10
N GLN A 305 -11.97 6.92 -19.19
CA GLN A 305 -12.18 6.19 -20.45
C GLN A 305 -12.88 7.03 -21.53
N ARG A 306 -13.62 8.08 -21.13
CA ARG A 306 -14.21 9.06 -22.06
C ARG A 306 -13.27 10.22 -22.40
N GLY A 307 -12.02 10.19 -21.92
CA GLY A 307 -11.02 11.24 -22.17
C GLY A 307 -11.34 12.59 -21.51
N ARG A 308 -12.25 12.62 -20.52
CA ARG A 308 -12.59 13.83 -19.74
C ARG A 308 -11.51 14.21 -18.73
N ILE A 309 -10.76 13.23 -18.27
CA ILE A 309 -9.60 13.36 -17.38
C ILE A 309 -8.42 12.59 -17.95
N THR A 310 -7.21 13.01 -17.61
CA THR A 310 -5.95 12.38 -18.05
C THR A 310 -5.49 11.30 -17.03
N LEU A 311 -4.57 10.43 -17.46
CA LEU A 311 -3.94 9.47 -16.55
C LEU A 311 -3.22 10.18 -15.40
N GLN A 312 -2.60 11.33 -15.64
CA GLN A 312 -1.93 12.11 -14.60
C GLN A 312 -2.89 12.60 -13.52
N GLU A 313 -4.13 12.91 -13.88
CA GLU A 313 -5.17 13.33 -12.95
C GLU A 313 -5.82 12.11 -12.26
N TRP A 314 -6.07 11.05 -13.03
CA TRP A 314 -6.72 9.84 -12.55
C TRP A 314 -5.82 8.95 -11.66
N GLY A 315 -4.55 8.79 -12.03
CA GLY A 315 -3.64 7.83 -11.40
C GLY A 315 -3.52 7.96 -9.87
N PRO A 316 -3.33 9.16 -9.31
CA PRO A 316 -3.28 9.33 -7.85
C PRO A 316 -4.56 8.88 -7.15
N ILE A 317 -5.72 9.26 -7.68
CA ILE A 317 -7.04 8.88 -7.12
C ILE A 317 -7.25 7.37 -7.25
N LEU A 318 -6.89 6.78 -8.38
CA LEU A 318 -6.99 5.34 -8.61
C LEU A 318 -6.15 4.55 -7.60
N PHE A 319 -4.88 4.93 -7.41
CA PHE A 319 -3.98 4.19 -6.49
C PHE A 319 -4.44 4.29 -5.04
N VAL A 320 -4.81 5.48 -4.60
CA VAL A 320 -5.33 5.68 -3.24
C VAL A 320 -6.66 4.94 -3.05
N GLY A 321 -7.56 5.01 -4.03
CA GLY A 321 -8.87 4.37 -3.95
C GLY A 321 -8.79 2.85 -3.93
N VAL A 322 -7.96 2.23 -4.78
CA VAL A 322 -7.82 0.76 -4.76
C VAL A 322 -7.14 0.25 -3.49
N LEU A 323 -6.24 1.05 -2.89
CA LEU A 323 -5.68 0.73 -1.58
C LEU A 323 -6.76 0.78 -0.49
N LEU A 324 -7.65 1.78 -0.51
CA LEU A 324 -8.77 1.89 0.46
C LEU A 324 -9.76 0.72 0.35
N LEU A 325 -9.80 -0.01 -0.77
CA LEU A 325 -10.58 -1.23 -0.92
C LEU A 325 -9.91 -2.46 -0.26
N ASN A 326 -8.68 -2.32 0.23
CA ASN A 326 -8.07 -3.32 1.09
C ASN A 326 -8.64 -3.15 2.51
N PRO A 327 -9.26 -4.17 3.11
CA PRO A 327 -9.82 -4.08 4.46
C PRO A 327 -8.73 -3.87 5.52
N ARG A 328 -7.53 -4.38 5.26
CA ARG A 328 -6.37 -4.29 6.15
C ARG A 328 -5.26 -3.49 5.48
N ILE A 329 -5.16 -2.22 5.83
CA ILE A 329 -4.08 -1.35 5.35
C ILE A 329 -3.02 -1.28 6.45
N MET A 330 -1.79 -1.65 6.14
CA MET A 330 -0.66 -1.47 7.05
C MET A 330 0.15 -0.23 6.67
N GLU A 331 1.00 0.23 7.57
CA GLU A 331 1.84 1.42 7.35
C GLU A 331 2.70 1.30 6.09
N TYR A 332 3.27 0.13 5.82
CA TYR A 332 4.05 -0.13 4.61
C TYR A 332 3.18 -0.16 3.33
N ASP A 333 1.88 -0.44 3.44
CA ASP A 333 0.95 -0.31 2.32
C ASP A 333 0.69 1.18 2.03
N ALA A 334 0.45 1.98 3.08
CA ALA A 334 0.26 3.42 2.98
C ALA A 334 1.51 4.15 2.46
N ALA A 335 2.71 3.68 2.80
CA ALA A 335 3.96 4.23 2.32
C ALA A 335 4.06 4.23 0.79
N SER A 336 3.52 3.21 0.12
CA SER A 336 3.53 3.09 -1.35
C SER A 336 2.74 4.19 -2.07
N ILE A 337 1.77 4.83 -1.40
CA ILE A 337 0.90 5.87 -1.95
C ILE A 337 1.20 7.28 -1.46
N THR A 338 2.33 7.50 -0.80
CA THR A 338 2.72 8.83 -0.26
C THR A 338 2.72 9.92 -1.33
N LEU A 339 3.35 9.66 -2.49
CA LEU A 339 3.35 10.61 -3.60
C LEU A 339 1.96 10.87 -4.18
N PRO A 340 1.13 9.86 -4.46
CA PRO A 340 -0.28 10.07 -4.79
C PRO A 340 -1.02 10.96 -3.80
N LEU A 341 -0.87 10.73 -2.50
CA LEU A 341 -1.48 11.57 -1.46
C LEU A 341 -0.97 13.01 -1.48
N ALA A 342 0.34 13.20 -1.64
CA ALA A 342 0.95 14.52 -1.78
C ALA A 342 0.42 15.27 -3.02
N LEU A 343 0.27 14.58 -4.16
CA LEU A 343 -0.32 15.14 -5.36
C LEU A 343 -1.77 15.57 -5.17
N ILE A 344 -2.57 14.73 -4.52
CA ILE A 344 -3.96 15.05 -4.18
C ILE A 344 -4.04 16.28 -3.31
N ALA A 345 -3.26 16.33 -2.21
CA ALA A 345 -3.23 17.45 -1.29
C ALA A 345 -2.81 18.76 -1.99
N TRP A 346 -1.77 18.69 -2.82
CA TRP A 346 -1.30 19.84 -3.59
C TRP A 346 -2.36 20.36 -4.57
N ARG A 347 -3.01 19.46 -5.33
CA ARG A 347 -4.06 19.84 -6.28
C ARG A 347 -5.29 20.43 -5.59
N ALA A 348 -5.69 19.85 -4.46
CA ALA A 348 -6.79 20.38 -3.66
C ALA A 348 -6.50 21.79 -3.16
N ALA A 349 -5.28 22.05 -2.68
CA ALA A 349 -4.86 23.39 -2.24
C ALA A 349 -4.83 24.40 -3.39
N ARG A 350 -4.35 24.00 -4.55
CA ARG A 350 -4.36 24.86 -5.74
C ARG A 350 -5.78 25.19 -6.17
N ALA A 351 -6.68 24.21 -6.20
CA ALA A 351 -8.09 24.42 -6.52
C ALA A 351 -8.77 25.37 -5.53
N ALA A 352 -8.40 25.31 -4.26
CA ALA A 352 -8.88 26.21 -3.23
C ALA A 352 -8.17 27.58 -3.22
N ARG A 353 -7.16 27.82 -4.06
CA ARG A 353 -6.29 29.00 -4.08
C ARG A 353 -5.62 29.29 -2.71
N ARG A 354 -5.38 28.24 -1.92
CA ARG A 354 -4.86 28.33 -0.54
C ARG A 354 -3.68 27.38 -0.31
N THR A 355 -2.62 27.54 -1.13
CA THR A 355 -1.44 26.66 -1.02
C THR A 355 -0.76 26.77 0.36
N GLY A 356 -0.78 27.94 1.01
CA GLY A 356 -0.29 28.10 2.38
C GLY A 356 -1.07 27.29 3.43
N LEU A 357 -2.37 27.05 3.20
CA LEU A 357 -3.20 26.23 4.09
C LEU A 357 -2.72 24.77 4.15
N VAL A 358 -2.18 24.23 3.07
CA VAL A 358 -1.66 22.85 3.05
C VAL A 358 -0.50 22.70 4.01
N TYR A 359 0.46 23.64 3.98
CA TYR A 359 1.59 23.61 4.90
C TYR A 359 1.15 23.75 6.35
N MET A 360 0.17 24.63 6.60
CA MET A 360 -0.40 24.79 7.93
C MET A 360 -1.12 23.51 8.39
N LEU A 361 -1.97 22.90 7.55
CA LEU A 361 -2.67 21.65 7.87
C LEU A 361 -1.69 20.50 8.10
N GLN A 362 -0.59 20.45 7.34
CA GLN A 362 0.47 19.47 7.56
C GLN A 362 1.18 19.69 8.88
N ALA A 363 1.53 20.94 9.21
CA ALA A 363 2.15 21.27 10.50
C ALA A 363 1.23 20.90 11.66
N ILE A 364 -0.07 21.22 11.56
CA ILE A 364 -1.08 20.84 12.56
C ILE A 364 -1.20 19.32 12.66
N ALA A 365 -1.32 18.61 11.53
CA ALA A 365 -1.39 17.17 11.52
C ALA A 365 -0.11 16.55 12.12
N PHE A 366 1.08 17.09 11.79
CA PHE A 366 2.33 16.66 12.39
C PHE A 366 2.32 16.82 13.92
N VAL A 367 1.90 17.96 14.43
CA VAL A 367 1.82 18.22 15.88
C VAL A 367 0.83 17.27 16.53
N ILE A 368 -0.37 17.11 15.97
CA ILE A 368 -1.41 16.21 16.50
C ILE A 368 -0.91 14.76 16.53
N MET A 369 -0.36 14.27 15.42
CA MET A 369 0.13 12.91 15.31
C MET A 369 1.28 12.63 16.30
N ASN A 370 2.18 13.57 16.50
CA ASN A 370 3.25 13.41 17.48
C ASN A 370 2.75 13.52 18.93
N ALA A 371 1.78 14.39 19.21
CA ALA A 371 1.14 14.47 20.51
C ALA A 371 0.43 13.14 20.86
N PHE A 372 -0.34 12.60 19.93
CA PHE A 372 -0.96 11.28 20.10
C PHE A 372 0.08 10.14 20.22
N ALA A 373 1.23 10.24 19.57
CA ALA A 373 2.30 9.26 19.70
C ALA A 373 2.83 9.13 21.13
N ILE A 374 2.82 10.22 21.89
CA ILE A 374 3.26 10.24 23.28
C ILE A 374 2.22 9.57 24.20
N TYR A 375 0.93 9.79 23.92
CA TYR A 375 -0.16 9.30 24.77
C TYR A 375 -0.71 7.93 24.33
N ASP A 376 -0.75 7.67 23.02
CA ASP A 376 -1.37 6.46 22.49
C ASP A 376 -0.93 6.14 21.06
N TRP A 377 0.10 5.30 20.98
CA TRP A 377 0.67 4.87 19.72
C TRP A 377 -0.35 4.15 18.81
N MET A 378 -1.25 3.33 19.38
CA MET A 378 -2.22 2.56 18.59
C MET A 378 -3.29 3.45 17.94
N ILE A 379 -3.81 4.45 18.67
CA ILE A 379 -4.77 5.41 18.08
C ILE A 379 -4.10 6.25 17.00
N ARG A 380 -2.89 6.69 17.22
CA ARG A 380 -2.13 7.42 16.21
C ARG A 380 -2.02 6.66 14.91
N LYS A 381 -1.60 5.39 14.98
CA LYS A 381 -1.47 4.49 13.83
C LYS A 381 -2.80 4.34 13.07
N ALA A 382 -3.89 4.23 13.80
CA ALA A 382 -5.22 4.06 13.24
C ALA A 382 -5.79 5.33 12.56
N MET A 383 -5.25 6.53 12.85
CA MET A 383 -5.71 7.78 12.22
C MET A 383 -5.30 7.91 10.75
N ASP A 384 -4.29 7.17 10.30
CA ASP A 384 -3.80 7.24 8.92
C ASP A 384 -4.89 6.91 7.90
N GLY A 385 -5.67 5.85 8.12
CA GLY A 385 -6.74 5.44 7.22
C GLY A 385 -7.84 6.47 7.03
N PRO A 386 -8.42 7.02 8.10
CA PRO A 386 -9.36 8.13 8.00
C PRO A 386 -8.80 9.33 7.23
N LEU A 387 -7.53 9.69 7.44
CA LEU A 387 -6.88 10.79 6.71
C LEU A 387 -6.72 10.47 5.22
N ILE A 388 -6.33 9.23 4.89
CA ILE A 388 -6.25 8.76 3.49
C ILE A 388 -7.65 8.81 2.84
N LEU A 389 -8.70 8.39 3.57
CA LEU A 389 -10.08 8.43 3.08
C LEU A 389 -10.56 9.84 2.80
N VAL A 390 -10.30 10.79 3.71
CA VAL A 390 -10.61 12.21 3.51
C VAL A 390 -9.86 12.76 2.30
N ALA A 391 -8.56 12.48 2.20
CA ALA A 391 -7.74 12.90 1.06
C ALA A 391 -8.28 12.35 -0.26
N PHE A 392 -8.71 11.08 -0.29
CA PHE A 392 -9.32 10.48 -1.47
C PHE A 392 -10.58 11.24 -1.92
N PHE A 393 -11.54 11.48 -1.01
CA PHE A 393 -12.79 12.16 -1.39
C PHE A 393 -12.57 13.63 -1.76
N VAL A 394 -11.67 14.34 -1.09
CA VAL A 394 -11.29 15.70 -1.46
C VAL A 394 -10.67 15.72 -2.86
N GLY A 395 -9.73 14.84 -3.13
CA GLY A 395 -9.10 14.71 -4.45
C GLY A 395 -10.09 14.31 -5.54
N TYR A 396 -10.98 13.37 -5.23
CA TYR A 396 -12.04 12.95 -6.14
C TYR A 396 -13.00 14.09 -6.47
N TRP A 397 -13.42 14.87 -5.47
CA TRP A 397 -14.26 16.05 -5.69
C TRP A 397 -13.60 17.08 -6.61
N VAL A 398 -12.31 17.38 -6.39
CA VAL A 398 -11.54 18.28 -7.27
C VAL A 398 -11.47 17.72 -8.68
N LEU A 399 -11.17 16.43 -8.82
CA LEU A 399 -11.10 15.74 -10.11
C LEU A 399 -12.41 15.87 -10.91
N VAL A 400 -13.55 15.62 -10.26
CA VAL A 400 -14.86 15.68 -10.91
C VAL A 400 -15.22 17.12 -11.31
N LYS A 401 -14.92 18.10 -10.43
CA LYS A 401 -15.17 19.52 -10.70
C LYS A 401 -14.36 20.07 -11.87
N GLU A 402 -13.11 19.60 -12.01
CA GLU A 402 -12.20 20.04 -13.06
C GLU A 402 -12.31 19.19 -14.34
N ALA A 403 -13.13 18.13 -14.34
CA ALA A 403 -13.30 17.27 -15.51
C ALA A 403 -13.83 18.05 -16.70
N LYS A 404 -13.14 17.90 -17.86
CA LYS A 404 -13.52 18.57 -19.11
C LYS A 404 -14.89 18.09 -19.59
N PRO A 405 -15.70 18.94 -20.22
CA PRO A 405 -16.94 18.51 -20.87
C PRO A 405 -16.66 17.47 -21.95
N ALA A 406 -17.61 16.59 -22.22
CA ALA A 406 -17.48 15.57 -23.25
C ALA A 406 -17.22 16.24 -24.63
N ARG A 407 -16.52 15.53 -25.52
CA ARG A 407 -16.17 16.06 -26.84
C ARG A 407 -17.41 16.48 -27.65
N ASP A 408 -18.49 15.70 -27.52
CA ASP A 408 -19.76 15.98 -28.21
C ASP A 408 -20.48 17.21 -27.62
N GLU A 409 -20.41 17.41 -26.30
CA GLU A 409 -20.93 18.61 -25.63
C GLU A 409 -20.16 19.86 -26.04
N ARG A 410 -18.86 19.76 -26.32
CA ARG A 410 -18.07 20.88 -26.84
C ARG A 410 -18.49 21.27 -28.25
N ILE A 411 -18.80 20.30 -29.12
CA ILE A 411 -19.28 20.53 -30.45
C ILE A 411 -20.66 21.22 -30.42
N LEU A 412 -21.58 20.72 -29.58
CA LEU A 412 -22.89 21.33 -29.36
C LEU A 412 -22.81 22.74 -28.76
N GLN A 413 -21.91 22.97 -27.80
CA GLN A 413 -21.68 24.31 -27.25
C GLN A 413 -21.03 25.26 -28.23
N SER A 414 -20.14 24.78 -29.13
CA SER A 414 -19.57 25.61 -30.19
C SER A 414 -20.62 26.00 -31.26
N HIS A 415 -21.50 25.06 -31.62
CA HIS A 415 -22.62 25.33 -32.52
C HIS A 415 -23.65 26.29 -31.91
N SER A 416 -24.01 26.10 -30.62
CA SER A 416 -24.95 27.01 -29.96
C SER A 416 -24.38 28.42 -29.77
N ARG A 417 -23.06 28.55 -29.53
CA ARG A 417 -22.41 29.87 -29.48
C ARG A 417 -22.32 30.53 -30.88
N ALA A 418 -22.06 29.75 -31.92
CA ALA A 418 -22.04 30.26 -33.29
C ALA A 418 -23.44 30.74 -33.71
N LEU A 419 -24.50 30.02 -33.32
CA LEU A 419 -25.88 30.43 -33.59
C LEU A 419 -26.34 31.64 -32.74
N ALA A 420 -25.78 31.84 -31.57
CA ALA A 420 -26.09 33.00 -30.72
C ALA A 420 -25.32 34.26 -31.09
N SER A 421 -24.29 34.12 -31.93
CA SER A 421 -23.48 35.24 -32.47
C SER A 421 -23.82 35.63 -33.91
N ALA A 422 -24.72 34.88 -34.56
CA ALA A 422 -25.29 35.19 -35.86
C ALA A 422 -26.66 35.84 -35.70
#